data_8f2a4643615a988e82e06bf6c7cb6aee
#
_entry.id   8f2a4643615a988e82e06bf6c7cb6aee
#
_cell.length_a   1.000
_cell.length_b   1.000
_cell.length_c   1.000
_cell.angle_alpha   90.00
_cell.angle_beta   90.00
_cell.angle_gamma   90.00
#
_symmetry.space_group_name_H-M   'P 1'
#
loop_
_entity.id
_entity.type
_entity.pdbx_description
1 polymer ?
#
loop_
_entity_poly.entity_id
_entity_poly.type
_entity_poly.pdbx_seq_one_letter_code
_entity_poly.pdbx_strand_id
1 'polypeptide(L)'
;MASSLQGYFDASATTPLAQEVEAEISRVQAAAWANPSSLHGYGLAAAEMLERSRQRLAAALGCSGRLCFSSGGTESIHLALLGSAAQLWQGSGAAPRLLISAVEHPATTAAAQRLQEQGWLLDRVPVNTEGLLDLDQLDRLLAPPTRLVSLIWGQSEVGSLMPLADIAKRCRQAGVLLHVDAVQVAGQQRIDFDALGVDLMSLAAHKLRGPRGVGLLLARPGLTLQPLFGGGGQEGGWRSGTESVALIAGFAAALERRQRLLAEAPQAMQQLRNRLLEQLLDCPGFSLSGPDPLKQPEARLPHHISLLVRSDAGEPLPGRAMVQQLWNQGFAISSGSACRSLGDGRSAVLSAMGYDAASAASGIRISLGDWHQPADLIGLPEALLAARAELSA
;
A
#
# COMPACT_ATOMS: atom_id res chain seq x y z
N MET A 1 -15.66 22.53 12.14
CA MET A 1 -14.98 21.96 13.31
C MET A 1 -13.87 21.08 12.77
N ALA A 2 -12.60 21.40 13.01
CA ALA A 2 -11.52 20.46 12.75
C ALA A 2 -11.75 19.28 13.69
N SER A 3 -12.11 18.10 13.16
CA SER A 3 -12.24 16.89 13.96
C SER A 3 -10.86 16.61 14.57
N SER A 4 -10.81 16.44 15.89
CA SER A 4 -9.60 16.00 16.57
C SER A 4 -9.17 14.66 15.93
N LEU A 5 -7.92 14.57 15.43
CA LEU A 5 -7.35 13.32 14.88
C LEU A 5 -6.85 12.39 16.01
N GLN A 6 -7.04 12.78 17.25
CA GLN A 6 -6.49 12.15 18.44
C GLN A 6 -6.89 10.66 18.58
N GLY A 7 -8.13 10.31 18.23
CA GLY A 7 -8.60 8.92 18.26
C GLY A 7 -8.49 8.15 16.95
N TYR A 8 -7.86 8.69 15.90
CA TYR A 8 -7.82 8.06 14.58
C TYR A 8 -6.56 7.22 14.38
N PHE A 9 -6.63 5.92 14.63
CA PHE A 9 -5.55 4.94 14.54
C PHE A 9 -5.69 4.00 13.34
N ASP A 10 -6.18 4.51 12.21
CA ASP A 10 -6.37 3.73 10.97
C ASP A 10 -5.67 4.37 9.75
N ALA A 11 -4.45 4.87 9.93
CA ALA A 11 -3.65 5.52 8.88
C ALA A 11 -3.40 4.61 7.66
N SER A 12 -3.33 3.29 7.86
CA SER A 12 -3.19 2.32 6.77
C SER A 12 -4.42 2.22 5.87
N ALA A 13 -5.63 2.61 6.32
CA ALA A 13 -6.82 2.68 5.47
C ALA A 13 -6.81 3.94 4.61
N THR A 14 -6.61 5.09 5.21
CA THR A 14 -6.41 6.39 4.54
C THR A 14 -5.88 7.39 5.57
N THR A 15 -5.34 8.51 5.10
CA THR A 15 -4.86 9.57 5.97
C THR A 15 -5.58 10.89 5.70
N PRO A 16 -5.74 11.75 6.72
CA PRO A 16 -6.25 13.10 6.52
C PRO A 16 -5.23 13.91 5.69
N LEU A 17 -5.74 14.80 4.84
CA LEU A 17 -4.92 15.68 4.04
C LEU A 17 -4.03 16.56 4.95
N ALA A 18 -2.75 16.72 4.61
CA ALA A 18 -1.88 17.64 5.35
C ALA A 18 -2.19 19.08 4.95
N GLN A 19 -2.14 20.01 5.90
CA GLN A 19 -2.48 21.42 5.66
C GLN A 19 -1.64 22.07 4.56
N GLU A 20 -0.34 21.80 4.52
CA GLU A 20 0.56 22.30 3.46
C GLU A 20 0.22 21.71 2.08
N VAL A 21 -0.27 20.46 2.03
CA VAL A 21 -0.73 19.79 0.81
C VAL A 21 -2.05 20.37 0.32
N GLU A 22 -2.98 20.65 1.23
CA GLU A 22 -4.24 21.32 0.93
C GLU A 22 -4.02 22.73 0.36
N ALA A 23 -3.09 23.47 0.95
CA ALA A 23 -2.68 24.80 0.45
C ALA A 23 -2.07 24.70 -0.96
N GLU A 24 -1.22 23.72 -1.25
CA GLU A 24 -0.64 23.52 -2.58
C GLU A 24 -1.71 23.16 -3.61
N ILE A 25 -2.64 22.25 -3.28
CA ILE A 25 -3.77 21.90 -4.16
C ILE A 25 -4.60 23.15 -4.47
N SER A 26 -4.97 23.94 -3.48
CA SER A 26 -5.76 25.16 -3.65
C SER A 26 -5.04 26.19 -4.51
N ARG A 27 -3.74 26.38 -4.28
CA ARG A 27 -2.90 27.30 -5.06
C ARG A 27 -2.83 26.88 -6.53
N VAL A 28 -2.60 25.59 -6.79
CA VAL A 28 -2.49 25.07 -8.17
C VAL A 28 -3.85 25.07 -8.84
N GLN A 29 -4.93 24.73 -8.18
CA GLN A 29 -6.29 24.79 -8.72
C GLN A 29 -6.66 26.20 -9.17
N ALA A 30 -6.22 27.23 -8.45
CA ALA A 30 -6.46 28.63 -8.83
C ALA A 30 -5.58 29.10 -10.00
N ALA A 31 -4.32 28.62 -10.08
CA ALA A 31 -3.33 29.13 -11.04
C ALA A 31 -3.25 28.29 -12.34
N ALA A 32 -3.54 26.99 -12.30
CA ALA A 32 -3.34 26.04 -13.41
C ALA A 32 -4.57 25.13 -13.62
N TRP A 33 -5.76 25.74 -13.69
CA TRP A 33 -7.04 25.05 -13.79
C TRP A 33 -7.40 24.59 -15.19
N ALA A 34 -6.71 25.11 -16.24
CA ALA A 34 -7.02 24.82 -17.64
C ALA A 34 -6.58 23.41 -18.07
N ASN A 35 -7.09 22.95 -19.21
CA ASN A 35 -6.67 21.69 -19.79
C ASN A 35 -5.22 21.77 -20.26
N PRO A 36 -4.30 20.90 -19.76
CA PRO A 36 -2.89 20.89 -20.14
C PRO A 36 -2.64 20.64 -21.65
N SER A 37 -3.61 20.08 -22.37
CA SER A 37 -3.49 19.84 -23.82
C SER A 37 -3.82 21.09 -24.66
N SER A 38 -4.28 22.20 -24.06
CA SER A 38 -4.64 23.42 -24.78
C SER A 38 -3.41 24.27 -25.10
N LEU A 39 -3.35 24.80 -26.31
CA LEU A 39 -2.21 25.57 -26.85
C LEU A 39 -2.17 27.05 -26.41
N HIS A 40 -3.20 27.55 -25.76
CA HIS A 40 -3.23 28.91 -25.23
C HIS A 40 -2.52 29.02 -23.86
N GLY A 41 -2.19 30.22 -23.44
CA GLY A 41 -1.38 30.48 -22.23
C GLY A 41 -1.88 29.80 -20.95
N TYR A 42 -3.19 29.68 -20.73
CA TYR A 42 -3.73 28.95 -19.57
C TYR A 42 -3.44 27.46 -19.63
N GLY A 43 -3.55 26.83 -20.81
CA GLY A 43 -3.22 25.42 -21.00
C GLY A 43 -1.73 25.16 -20.82
N LEU A 44 -0.88 26.02 -21.38
CA LEU A 44 0.58 25.93 -21.22
C LEU A 44 0.99 26.04 -19.75
N ALA A 45 0.38 26.93 -18.96
CA ALA A 45 0.64 27.04 -17.54
C ALA A 45 0.24 25.75 -16.76
N ALA A 46 -0.87 25.12 -17.14
CA ALA A 46 -1.29 23.84 -16.58
C ALA A 46 -0.33 22.71 -16.96
N ALA A 47 0.11 22.66 -18.22
CA ALA A 47 1.10 21.67 -18.71
C ALA A 47 2.46 21.81 -17.99
N GLU A 48 2.94 23.04 -17.79
CA GLU A 48 4.16 23.33 -17.05
C GLU A 48 4.05 22.85 -15.59
N MET A 49 2.92 23.11 -14.92
CA MET A 49 2.68 22.67 -13.54
C MET A 49 2.62 21.14 -13.43
N LEU A 50 1.97 20.48 -14.40
CA LEU A 50 1.92 19.01 -14.49
C LEU A 50 3.33 18.42 -14.60
N GLU A 51 4.13 18.94 -15.56
CA GLU A 51 5.48 18.45 -15.80
C GLU A 51 6.42 18.74 -14.62
N ARG A 52 6.34 19.91 -14.03
CA ARG A 52 7.07 20.24 -12.80
C ARG A 52 6.75 19.29 -11.65
N SER A 53 5.47 18.93 -11.49
CA SER A 53 5.06 17.98 -10.46
C SER A 53 5.58 16.57 -10.74
N ARG A 54 5.63 16.16 -12.03
CA ARG A 54 6.22 14.90 -12.48
C ARG A 54 7.73 14.85 -12.13
N GLN A 55 8.46 15.90 -12.42
CA GLN A 55 9.90 16.01 -12.13
C GLN A 55 10.18 15.95 -10.62
N ARG A 56 9.36 16.64 -9.80
CA ARG A 56 9.45 16.58 -8.34
C ARG A 56 9.26 15.16 -7.81
N LEU A 57 8.25 14.43 -8.31
CA LEU A 57 8.00 13.04 -7.94
C LEU A 57 9.11 12.11 -8.43
N ALA A 58 9.61 12.28 -9.66
CA ALA A 58 10.71 11.50 -10.20
C ALA A 58 11.97 11.65 -9.35
N ALA A 59 12.33 12.88 -9.02
CA ALA A 59 13.49 13.18 -8.16
C ALA A 59 13.32 12.61 -6.74
N ALA A 60 12.12 12.76 -6.17
CA ALA A 60 11.81 12.26 -4.84
C ALA A 60 11.84 10.72 -4.74
N LEU A 61 11.59 10.01 -5.83
CA LEU A 61 11.53 8.55 -5.88
C LEU A 61 12.78 7.91 -6.53
N GLY A 62 13.78 8.71 -6.94
CA GLY A 62 14.96 8.19 -7.62
C GLY A 62 14.61 7.44 -8.89
N CYS A 63 13.69 7.98 -9.71
CA CYS A 63 13.21 7.33 -10.93
C CYS A 63 13.66 8.08 -12.17
N SER A 64 14.55 7.48 -12.97
CA SER A 64 14.96 7.98 -14.28
C SER A 64 14.04 7.51 -15.42
N GLY A 65 13.12 6.62 -15.12
CA GLY A 65 12.18 6.03 -16.06
C GLY A 65 10.92 6.88 -16.23
N ARG A 66 9.81 6.21 -16.53
CA ARG A 66 8.55 6.88 -16.80
C ARG A 66 7.63 6.89 -15.59
N LEU A 67 6.96 8.01 -15.38
CA LEU A 67 5.89 8.20 -14.41
C LEU A 67 4.57 8.31 -15.17
N CYS A 68 3.54 7.56 -14.76
CA CYS A 68 2.19 7.63 -15.29
C CYS A 68 1.20 7.88 -14.15
N PHE A 69 0.47 8.99 -14.21
CA PHE A 69 -0.56 9.32 -13.23
C PHE A 69 -1.84 8.54 -13.47
N SER A 70 -2.46 8.12 -12.40
CA SER A 70 -3.71 7.36 -12.37
C SER A 70 -4.68 7.93 -11.33
N SER A 71 -5.85 7.33 -11.17
CA SER A 71 -6.83 7.72 -10.16
C SER A 71 -6.52 7.17 -8.75
N GLY A 72 -5.53 6.30 -8.61
CA GLY A 72 -5.16 5.67 -7.32
C GLY A 72 -4.37 4.39 -7.50
N GLY A 73 -4.00 3.76 -6.39
CA GLY A 73 -3.22 2.52 -6.38
C GLY A 73 -3.88 1.39 -7.18
N THR A 74 -5.19 1.22 -7.07
CA THR A 74 -5.95 0.20 -7.80
C THR A 74 -5.78 0.33 -9.31
N GLU A 75 -5.94 1.55 -9.88
CA GLU A 75 -5.74 1.78 -11.32
C GLU A 75 -4.29 1.56 -11.71
N SER A 76 -3.33 2.03 -10.90
CA SER A 76 -1.89 1.81 -11.15
C SER A 76 -1.53 0.33 -11.21
N ILE A 77 -2.03 -0.48 -10.27
CA ILE A 77 -1.83 -1.94 -10.23
C ILE A 77 -2.43 -2.61 -11.47
N HIS A 78 -3.68 -2.26 -11.83
CA HIS A 78 -4.33 -2.81 -13.02
C HIS A 78 -3.57 -2.44 -14.29
N LEU A 79 -3.12 -1.19 -14.42
CA LEU A 79 -2.33 -0.75 -15.57
C LEU A 79 -0.99 -1.49 -15.64
N ALA A 80 -0.32 -1.69 -14.50
CA ALA A 80 0.93 -2.44 -14.43
C ALA A 80 0.73 -3.89 -14.91
N LEU A 81 -0.26 -4.59 -14.37
CA LEU A 81 -0.45 -6.02 -14.67
C LEU A 81 -1.05 -6.23 -16.06
N LEU A 82 -2.20 -5.63 -16.33
CA LEU A 82 -2.92 -5.85 -17.59
C LEU A 82 -2.17 -5.23 -18.78
N GLY A 83 -1.59 -4.04 -18.58
CA GLY A 83 -0.83 -3.34 -19.63
C GLY A 83 0.46 -4.09 -19.97
N SER A 84 1.17 -4.66 -19.01
CA SER A 84 2.35 -5.49 -19.23
C SER A 84 1.98 -6.82 -19.87
N ALA A 85 0.94 -7.48 -19.38
CA ALA A 85 0.50 -8.77 -19.87
C ALA A 85 0.14 -8.72 -21.36
N ALA A 86 -0.55 -7.68 -21.81
CA ALA A 86 -0.90 -7.48 -23.21
C ALA A 86 0.33 -7.26 -24.12
N GLN A 87 1.46 -6.76 -23.58
CA GLN A 87 2.72 -6.66 -24.30
C GLN A 87 3.48 -7.99 -24.33
N LEU A 88 3.42 -8.74 -23.23
CA LEU A 88 4.17 -10.00 -23.08
C LEU A 88 3.55 -11.17 -23.84
N TRP A 89 2.24 -11.13 -24.10
CA TRP A 89 1.53 -12.22 -24.76
C TRP A 89 0.23 -11.75 -25.43
N GLN A 90 0.04 -12.17 -26.69
CA GLN A 90 -1.11 -11.78 -27.51
C GLN A 90 -2.03 -12.98 -27.83
N GLY A 91 -2.07 -13.99 -26.94
CA GLY A 91 -2.97 -15.12 -27.07
C GLY A 91 -2.46 -16.24 -27.98
N SER A 92 -1.20 -16.19 -28.46
CA SER A 92 -0.59 -17.23 -29.29
C SER A 92 0.62 -17.86 -28.62
N GLY A 93 0.84 -19.16 -28.87
CA GLY A 93 1.91 -19.93 -28.23
C GLY A 93 1.56 -20.42 -26.83
N ALA A 94 2.57 -20.84 -26.05
CA ALA A 94 2.38 -21.32 -24.69
C ALA A 94 1.89 -20.20 -23.77
N ALA A 95 0.90 -20.50 -22.93
CA ALA A 95 0.36 -19.57 -21.95
C ALA A 95 1.43 -19.15 -20.93
N PRO A 96 1.70 -17.85 -20.77
CA PRO A 96 2.63 -17.38 -19.77
C PRO A 96 2.03 -17.46 -18.37
N ARG A 97 2.91 -17.42 -17.36
CA ARG A 97 2.52 -17.44 -15.95
C ARG A 97 2.70 -16.06 -15.33
N LEU A 98 1.69 -15.65 -14.55
CA LEU A 98 1.78 -14.60 -13.55
C LEU A 98 1.97 -15.23 -12.17
N LEU A 99 2.91 -14.71 -11.40
CA LEU A 99 3.03 -14.99 -9.96
C LEU A 99 2.57 -13.79 -9.15
N ILE A 100 1.80 -14.05 -8.10
CA ILE A 100 1.48 -13.06 -7.06
C ILE A 100 1.79 -13.66 -5.69
N SER A 101 1.97 -12.84 -4.65
CA SER A 101 2.04 -13.39 -3.29
C SER A 101 0.67 -13.87 -2.81
N ALA A 102 0.64 -14.75 -1.81
CA ALA A 102 -0.60 -15.19 -1.18
C ALA A 102 -1.28 -14.11 -0.34
N VAL A 103 -0.61 -12.97 -0.10
CA VAL A 103 -1.06 -11.88 0.79
C VAL A 103 -1.25 -10.54 0.09
N GLU A 104 -1.62 -10.58 -1.19
CA GLU A 104 -1.81 -9.38 -2.02
C GLU A 104 -3.02 -8.54 -1.61
N HIS A 105 -2.96 -7.26 -2.00
CA HIS A 105 -4.13 -6.39 -1.98
C HIS A 105 -5.20 -6.91 -2.96
N PRO A 106 -6.52 -6.76 -2.65
CA PRO A 106 -7.61 -7.18 -3.54
C PRO A 106 -7.50 -6.68 -4.98
N ALA A 107 -6.91 -5.50 -5.21
CA ALA A 107 -6.68 -4.96 -6.55
C ALA A 107 -5.74 -5.85 -7.39
N THR A 108 -4.65 -6.35 -6.80
CA THR A 108 -3.72 -7.28 -7.45
C THR A 108 -4.41 -8.62 -7.74
N THR A 109 -5.15 -9.15 -6.77
CA THR A 109 -5.88 -10.40 -6.95
C THR A 109 -6.91 -10.30 -8.06
N ALA A 110 -7.67 -9.19 -8.12
CA ALA A 110 -8.67 -8.97 -9.17
C ALA A 110 -8.03 -8.82 -10.56
N ALA A 111 -6.92 -8.09 -10.69
CA ALA A 111 -6.18 -7.98 -11.93
C ALA A 111 -5.61 -9.35 -12.39
N ALA A 112 -5.08 -10.14 -11.44
CA ALA A 112 -4.55 -11.47 -11.71
C ALA A 112 -5.66 -12.46 -12.16
N GLN A 113 -6.82 -12.42 -11.52
CA GLN A 113 -7.99 -13.22 -11.94
C GLN A 113 -8.42 -12.88 -13.37
N ARG A 114 -8.46 -11.58 -13.71
CA ARG A 114 -8.77 -11.16 -15.07
C ARG A 114 -7.76 -11.67 -16.09
N LEU A 115 -6.46 -11.72 -15.76
CA LEU A 115 -5.45 -12.33 -16.63
C LEU A 115 -5.63 -13.84 -16.76
N GLN A 116 -5.99 -14.52 -15.69
CA GLN A 116 -6.33 -15.95 -15.72
C GLN A 116 -7.52 -16.24 -16.65
N GLU A 117 -8.56 -15.40 -16.60
CA GLU A 117 -9.70 -15.48 -17.54
C GLU A 117 -9.29 -15.24 -19.00
N GLN A 118 -8.21 -14.48 -19.24
CA GLN A 118 -7.61 -14.24 -20.55
C GLN A 118 -6.64 -15.35 -20.98
N GLY A 119 -6.47 -16.42 -20.19
CA GLY A 119 -5.67 -17.58 -20.53
C GLY A 119 -4.26 -17.62 -19.92
N TRP A 120 -3.89 -16.68 -19.06
CA TRP A 120 -2.66 -16.73 -18.29
C TRP A 120 -2.72 -17.83 -17.21
N LEU A 121 -1.60 -18.49 -16.96
CA LEU A 121 -1.44 -19.31 -15.75
C LEU A 121 -1.26 -18.38 -14.55
N LEU A 122 -1.90 -18.71 -13.43
CA LEU A 122 -1.81 -17.94 -12.19
C LEU A 122 -1.38 -18.86 -11.04
N ASP A 123 -0.22 -18.55 -10.47
CA ASP A 123 0.25 -19.21 -9.25
C ASP A 123 0.47 -18.18 -8.12
N ARG A 124 0.28 -18.64 -6.87
CA ARG A 124 0.53 -17.86 -5.67
C ARG A 124 1.76 -18.38 -4.96
N VAL A 125 2.71 -17.48 -4.71
CA VAL A 125 3.86 -17.76 -3.87
C VAL A 125 3.42 -17.72 -2.41
N PRO A 126 3.60 -18.80 -1.64
CA PRO A 126 3.21 -18.85 -0.25
C PRO A 126 4.03 -17.90 0.61
N VAL A 127 3.52 -17.65 1.83
CA VAL A 127 4.20 -16.88 2.86
C VAL A 127 4.37 -17.74 4.12
N ASN A 128 5.32 -17.37 4.98
CA ASN A 128 5.48 -17.97 6.30
C ASN A 128 4.48 -17.39 7.32
N THR A 129 4.56 -17.81 8.58
CA THR A 129 3.71 -17.34 9.68
C THR A 129 3.89 -15.87 10.03
N GLU A 130 4.95 -15.23 9.54
CA GLU A 130 5.18 -13.79 9.66
C GLU A 130 4.64 -13.00 8.46
N GLY A 131 4.07 -13.68 7.46
CA GLY A 131 3.56 -13.07 6.23
C GLY A 131 4.68 -12.66 5.26
N LEU A 132 5.89 -13.18 5.42
CA LEU A 132 7.03 -12.98 4.53
C LEU A 132 7.05 -14.06 3.44
N LEU A 133 7.41 -13.66 2.23
CA LEU A 133 7.42 -14.53 1.05
C LEU A 133 8.38 -15.71 1.20
N ASP A 134 7.95 -16.91 0.81
CA ASP A 134 8.80 -18.09 0.68
C ASP A 134 9.69 -17.94 -0.57
N LEU A 135 10.96 -17.56 -0.35
CA LEU A 135 11.91 -17.32 -1.44
C LEU A 135 12.33 -18.59 -2.17
N ASP A 136 12.31 -19.74 -1.51
CA ASP A 136 12.63 -21.03 -2.15
C ASP A 136 11.52 -21.45 -3.12
N GLN A 137 10.26 -21.20 -2.75
CA GLN A 137 9.12 -21.39 -3.66
C GLN A 137 9.12 -20.37 -4.80
N LEU A 138 9.48 -19.12 -4.52
CA LEU A 138 9.65 -18.12 -5.58
C LEU A 138 10.68 -18.61 -6.62
N ASP A 139 11.85 -19.07 -6.19
CA ASP A 139 12.91 -19.57 -7.10
C ASP A 139 12.41 -20.70 -8.00
N ARG A 140 11.67 -21.66 -7.46
CA ARG A 140 11.09 -22.77 -8.23
C ARG A 140 10.07 -22.29 -9.26
N LEU A 141 9.25 -21.31 -8.88
CA LEU A 141 8.17 -20.80 -9.72
C LEU A 141 8.65 -19.79 -10.78
N LEU A 142 9.83 -19.17 -10.60
CA LEU A 142 10.41 -18.23 -11.58
C LEU A 142 10.81 -18.91 -12.89
N ALA A 143 10.96 -20.24 -12.93
CA ALA A 143 11.22 -20.98 -14.17
C ALA A 143 10.10 -20.76 -15.20
N PRO A 144 10.40 -20.88 -16.51
CA PRO A 144 9.37 -20.79 -17.56
C PRO A 144 8.16 -21.68 -17.25
N PRO A 145 6.94 -21.24 -17.58
CA PRO A 145 6.59 -20.12 -18.46
C PRO A 145 6.37 -18.77 -17.72
N THR A 146 6.92 -18.56 -16.52
CA THR A 146 6.74 -17.32 -15.76
C THR A 146 7.32 -16.11 -16.52
N ARG A 147 6.51 -15.05 -16.66
CA ARG A 147 6.87 -13.83 -17.39
C ARG A 147 6.63 -12.56 -16.56
N LEU A 148 5.78 -12.64 -15.53
CA LEU A 148 5.39 -11.50 -14.70
C LEU A 148 5.26 -11.95 -13.25
N VAL A 149 5.82 -11.15 -12.34
CA VAL A 149 5.63 -11.25 -10.88
C VAL A 149 5.00 -9.95 -10.41
N SER A 150 4.01 -10.01 -9.52
CA SER A 150 3.47 -8.84 -8.83
C SER A 150 3.41 -9.10 -7.33
N LEU A 151 4.02 -8.22 -6.55
CA LEU A 151 4.16 -8.39 -5.11
C LEU A 151 3.81 -7.11 -4.35
N ILE A 152 3.10 -7.27 -3.24
CA ILE A 152 2.95 -6.22 -2.25
C ILE A 152 4.27 -6.09 -1.45
N TRP A 153 4.85 -4.88 -1.38
CA TRP A 153 6.08 -4.66 -0.61
C TRP A 153 5.81 -4.53 0.89
N GLY A 154 4.83 -3.70 1.26
CA GLY A 154 4.38 -3.54 2.64
C GLY A 154 2.96 -4.07 2.80
N GLN A 155 2.79 -5.15 3.56
CA GLN A 155 1.47 -5.76 3.73
C GLN A 155 0.57 -4.90 4.63
N SER A 156 -0.63 -4.58 4.16
CA SER A 156 -1.51 -3.59 4.79
C SER A 156 -2.23 -4.07 6.06
N GLU A 157 -2.39 -5.39 6.27
CA GLU A 157 -3.11 -5.96 7.43
C GLU A 157 -2.17 -6.36 8.57
N VAL A 158 -1.02 -6.95 8.24
CA VAL A 158 -0.06 -7.46 9.24
C VAL A 158 1.24 -6.66 9.31
N GLY A 159 1.44 -5.75 8.36
CA GLY A 159 2.57 -4.82 8.36
C GLY A 159 3.90 -5.39 7.89
N SER A 160 3.95 -6.65 7.43
CA SER A 160 5.19 -7.29 6.96
C SER A 160 5.80 -6.54 5.79
N LEU A 161 7.12 -6.35 5.81
CA LEU A 161 7.91 -5.78 4.72
C LEU A 161 8.65 -6.90 3.99
N MET A 162 8.35 -7.10 2.71
CA MET A 162 9.01 -8.10 1.89
C MET A 162 10.49 -7.75 1.65
N PRO A 163 11.40 -8.73 1.56
CA PRO A 163 12.82 -8.53 1.27
C PRO A 163 13.01 -8.17 -0.22
N LEU A 164 12.59 -6.96 -0.60
CA LEU A 164 12.42 -6.56 -2.00
C LEU A 164 13.70 -6.64 -2.81
N ALA A 165 14.86 -6.30 -2.24
CA ALA A 165 16.15 -6.37 -2.95
C ALA A 165 16.49 -7.80 -3.41
N ASP A 166 16.26 -8.80 -2.55
CA ASP A 166 16.48 -10.21 -2.88
C ASP A 166 15.50 -10.71 -3.94
N ILE A 167 14.22 -10.31 -3.82
CA ILE A 167 13.18 -10.66 -4.80
C ILE A 167 13.49 -10.05 -6.17
N ALA A 168 13.85 -8.75 -6.22
CA ALA A 168 14.19 -8.07 -7.47
C ALA A 168 15.42 -8.70 -8.15
N LYS A 169 16.43 -9.07 -7.37
CA LYS A 169 17.61 -9.78 -7.88
C LYS A 169 17.23 -11.10 -8.53
N ARG A 170 16.37 -11.92 -7.91
CA ARG A 170 15.90 -13.22 -8.41
C ARG A 170 15.09 -13.06 -9.70
N CYS A 171 14.12 -12.16 -9.72
CA CYS A 171 13.30 -11.86 -10.91
C CYS A 171 14.17 -11.41 -12.09
N ARG A 172 15.16 -10.52 -11.84
CA ARG A 172 16.09 -10.05 -12.87
C ARG A 172 16.96 -11.19 -13.41
N GLN A 173 17.49 -12.06 -12.56
CA GLN A 173 18.27 -13.23 -12.97
C GLN A 173 17.46 -14.20 -13.82
N ALA A 174 16.17 -14.35 -13.53
CA ALA A 174 15.25 -15.19 -14.30
C ALA A 174 14.72 -14.50 -15.59
N GLY A 175 15.00 -13.21 -15.80
CA GLY A 175 14.45 -12.44 -16.93
C GLY A 175 12.93 -12.22 -16.84
N VAL A 176 12.37 -12.20 -15.63
CA VAL A 176 10.95 -12.06 -15.34
C VAL A 176 10.65 -10.63 -14.89
N LEU A 177 9.62 -10.00 -15.46
CA LEU A 177 9.15 -8.67 -15.09
C LEU A 177 8.63 -8.64 -13.65
N LEU A 178 9.06 -7.64 -12.86
CA LEU A 178 8.62 -7.44 -11.49
C LEU A 178 7.83 -6.14 -11.33
N HIS A 179 6.55 -6.27 -10.97
CA HIS A 179 5.72 -5.18 -10.45
C HIS A 179 5.69 -5.22 -8.92
N VAL A 180 5.74 -4.06 -8.28
CA VAL A 180 5.70 -3.90 -6.83
C VAL A 180 4.55 -2.96 -6.43
N ASP A 181 3.64 -3.43 -5.59
CA ASP A 181 2.70 -2.56 -4.89
C ASP A 181 3.40 -1.94 -3.66
N ALA A 182 3.81 -0.68 -3.79
CA ALA A 182 4.45 0.09 -2.73
C ALA A 182 3.52 1.11 -2.05
N VAL A 183 2.21 0.95 -2.20
CA VAL A 183 1.19 1.90 -1.69
C VAL A 183 1.32 2.12 -0.18
N GLN A 184 1.66 1.10 0.60
CA GLN A 184 1.83 1.22 2.06
C GLN A 184 3.25 1.66 2.47
N VAL A 185 4.22 1.59 1.55
CA VAL A 185 5.63 1.89 1.84
C VAL A 185 5.98 3.34 1.51
N ALA A 186 5.36 3.90 0.46
CA ALA A 186 5.58 5.28 0.07
C ALA A 186 5.35 6.24 1.25
N GLY A 187 6.36 7.07 1.53
CA GLY A 187 6.35 8.01 2.66
C GLY A 187 6.54 7.38 4.05
N GLN A 188 6.71 6.05 4.16
CA GLN A 188 7.06 5.37 5.41
C GLN A 188 8.54 5.03 5.48
N GLN A 189 9.16 4.85 4.33
CA GLN A 189 10.61 4.75 4.16
C GLN A 189 11.03 5.38 2.84
N ARG A 190 12.32 5.60 2.68
CA ARG A 190 12.88 6.18 1.46
C ARG A 190 12.80 5.16 0.33
N ILE A 191 12.36 5.61 -0.83
CA ILE A 191 12.33 4.81 -2.07
C ILE A 191 13.36 5.41 -3.02
N ASP A 192 14.22 4.57 -3.57
CA ASP A 192 15.05 4.84 -4.74
C ASP A 192 14.72 3.76 -5.78
N PHE A 193 13.82 4.11 -6.71
CA PHE A 193 13.24 3.16 -7.66
C PHE A 193 14.30 2.51 -8.54
N ASP A 194 15.26 3.31 -9.05
CA ASP A 194 16.30 2.79 -9.93
C ASP A 194 17.26 1.85 -9.19
N ALA A 195 17.60 2.19 -7.93
CA ALA A 195 18.47 1.36 -7.10
C ALA A 195 17.81 0.04 -6.67
N LEU A 196 16.50 0.02 -6.46
CA LEU A 196 15.75 -1.19 -6.11
C LEU A 196 15.76 -2.22 -7.25
N GLY A 197 15.88 -1.76 -8.50
CA GLY A 197 15.96 -2.64 -9.66
C GLY A 197 14.69 -3.42 -9.95
N VAL A 198 13.54 -2.84 -9.63
CA VAL A 198 12.21 -3.30 -10.01
C VAL A 198 11.82 -2.72 -11.38
N ASP A 199 10.87 -3.35 -12.07
CA ASP A 199 10.45 -2.88 -13.39
C ASP A 199 9.29 -1.90 -13.33
N LEU A 200 8.35 -2.13 -12.40
CA LEU A 200 7.13 -1.35 -12.21
C LEU A 200 6.84 -1.17 -10.72
N MET A 201 6.34 0.01 -10.33
CA MET A 201 5.94 0.26 -8.93
C MET A 201 4.69 1.14 -8.86
N SER A 202 3.69 0.68 -8.10
CA SER A 202 2.43 1.39 -7.87
C SER A 202 2.42 2.12 -6.54
N LEU A 203 1.92 3.38 -6.55
CA LEU A 203 1.81 4.25 -5.39
C LEU A 203 0.43 4.95 -5.34
N ALA A 204 0.04 5.44 -4.15
CA ALA A 204 -1.17 6.22 -3.95
C ALA A 204 -0.95 7.37 -2.97
N ALA A 205 -1.41 8.56 -3.31
CA ALA A 205 -1.15 9.75 -2.50
C ALA A 205 -1.84 9.74 -1.13
N HIS A 206 -3.04 9.17 -1.03
CA HIS A 206 -3.87 9.24 0.18
C HIS A 206 -3.33 8.44 1.38
N LYS A 207 -2.27 7.65 1.21
CA LYS A 207 -1.59 6.92 2.29
C LYS A 207 -0.50 7.74 2.97
N LEU A 208 -0.11 8.88 2.37
CA LEU A 208 0.97 9.75 2.85
C LEU A 208 0.53 11.20 3.10
N ARG A 209 -0.72 11.37 3.48
CA ARG A 209 -1.39 12.66 3.72
C ARG A 209 -1.52 13.52 2.45
N GLY A 210 -1.53 12.86 1.29
CA GLY A 210 -1.87 13.40 0.00
C GLY A 210 -3.35 13.24 -0.34
N PRO A 211 -3.79 13.78 -1.50
CA PRO A 211 -5.18 13.73 -1.92
C PRO A 211 -5.62 12.31 -2.32
N ARG A 212 -6.90 12.01 -2.08
CA ARG A 212 -7.58 10.88 -2.71
C ARG A 212 -7.82 11.18 -4.20
N GLY A 213 -7.98 10.16 -5.02
CA GLY A 213 -8.27 10.32 -6.45
C GLY A 213 -7.03 10.51 -7.33
N VAL A 214 -5.83 10.29 -6.81
CA VAL A 214 -4.58 10.26 -7.57
C VAL A 214 -3.65 9.16 -7.11
N GLY A 215 -3.08 8.44 -8.07
CA GLY A 215 -2.04 7.44 -7.91
C GLY A 215 -0.94 7.63 -8.94
N LEU A 216 0.08 6.79 -8.86
CA LEU A 216 1.25 6.85 -9.70
C LEU A 216 1.74 5.44 -10.01
N LEU A 217 2.07 5.20 -11.29
CA LEU A 217 2.81 4.04 -11.74
C LEU A 217 4.18 4.51 -12.22
N LEU A 218 5.23 3.99 -11.59
CA LEU A 218 6.62 4.10 -12.05
C LEU A 218 6.94 2.93 -12.96
N ALA A 219 7.72 3.19 -14.01
CA ALA A 219 8.21 2.16 -14.91
C ALA A 219 9.66 2.44 -15.29
N ARG A 220 10.49 1.39 -15.32
CA ARG A 220 11.88 1.52 -15.74
C ARG A 220 12.00 2.01 -17.20
N PRO A 221 13.15 2.60 -17.58
CA PRO A 221 13.37 3.03 -18.96
C PRO A 221 13.17 1.89 -19.98
N GLY A 222 12.60 2.22 -21.13
CA GLY A 222 12.39 1.29 -22.24
C GLY A 222 11.20 0.32 -22.10
N LEU A 223 10.49 0.32 -20.95
CA LEU A 223 9.29 -0.47 -20.78
C LEU A 223 8.09 0.22 -21.43
N THR A 224 7.24 -0.57 -22.09
CA THR A 224 5.99 -0.10 -22.69
C THR A 224 4.80 -0.85 -22.12
N LEU A 225 3.65 -0.19 -22.02
CA LEU A 225 2.40 -0.77 -21.55
C LEU A 225 1.27 -0.54 -22.54
N GLN A 226 0.34 -1.46 -22.64
CA GLN A 226 -0.94 -1.20 -23.28
C GLN A 226 -1.86 -0.43 -22.32
N PRO A 227 -2.56 0.61 -22.79
CA PRO A 227 -3.51 1.34 -21.94
C PRO A 227 -4.71 0.47 -21.57
N LEU A 228 -5.28 0.72 -20.39
CA LEU A 228 -6.53 0.05 -19.97
C LEU A 228 -7.74 0.51 -20.80
N PHE A 229 -7.71 1.75 -21.27
CA PHE A 229 -8.74 2.36 -22.09
C PHE A 229 -8.12 3.43 -22.99
N GLY A 230 -8.67 3.56 -24.19
CA GLY A 230 -8.21 4.54 -25.18
C GLY A 230 -8.75 5.95 -24.92
N GLY A 231 -8.23 6.94 -25.66
CA GLY A 231 -8.66 8.34 -25.59
C GLY A 231 -7.67 9.31 -26.22
N GLY A 232 -7.49 10.47 -25.61
CA GLY A 232 -6.71 11.59 -26.15
C GLY A 232 -5.18 11.49 -26.04
N GLY A 233 -4.63 10.32 -25.66
CA GLY A 233 -3.20 10.09 -25.63
C GLY A 233 -2.44 10.73 -24.44
N GLN A 234 -3.16 11.22 -23.43
CA GLN A 234 -2.54 11.74 -22.21
C GLN A 234 -1.65 10.68 -21.54
N GLU A 235 -0.79 11.14 -20.66
CA GLU A 235 0.22 10.27 -20.03
C GLU A 235 1.01 9.46 -21.07
N GLY A 236 1.28 10.09 -22.23
CA GLY A 236 2.00 9.49 -23.36
C GLY A 236 1.34 8.22 -23.88
N GLY A 237 0.02 8.15 -23.87
CA GLY A 237 -0.79 7.05 -24.38
C GLY A 237 -1.02 5.90 -23.41
N TRP A 238 -0.49 5.95 -22.18
CA TRP A 238 -0.70 4.89 -21.18
C TRP A 238 -2.00 5.06 -20.39
N ARG A 239 -2.42 6.31 -20.19
CA ARG A 239 -3.63 6.62 -19.44
C ARG A 239 -4.31 7.86 -20.00
N SER A 240 -5.38 7.67 -20.74
CA SER A 240 -6.14 8.74 -21.36
C SER A 240 -7.08 9.45 -20.38
N GLY A 241 -7.40 10.70 -20.67
CA GLY A 241 -8.28 11.58 -19.88
C GLY A 241 -7.51 12.75 -19.29
N THR A 242 -8.18 13.92 -19.22
CA THR A 242 -7.58 15.16 -18.71
C THR A 242 -6.98 14.95 -17.33
N GLU A 243 -5.74 15.37 -17.14
CA GLU A 243 -4.97 15.16 -15.92
C GLU A 243 -5.45 16.08 -14.79
N SER A 244 -5.50 15.54 -13.58
CA SER A 244 -5.88 16.27 -12.37
C SER A 244 -4.69 17.06 -11.81
N VAL A 245 -4.27 18.13 -12.50
CA VAL A 245 -3.04 18.89 -12.24
C VAL A 245 -2.87 19.26 -10.75
N ALA A 246 -3.93 19.77 -10.13
CA ALA A 246 -3.88 20.17 -8.71
C ALA A 246 -3.68 18.99 -7.77
N LEU A 247 -4.33 17.83 -8.00
CA LEU A 247 -4.15 16.64 -7.18
C LEU A 247 -2.75 16.04 -7.38
N ILE A 248 -2.21 16.09 -8.59
CA ILE A 248 -0.85 15.64 -8.90
C ILE A 248 0.19 16.52 -8.19
N ALA A 249 0.00 17.84 -8.18
CA ALA A 249 0.85 18.75 -7.42
C ALA A 249 0.75 18.49 -5.90
N GLY A 250 -0.45 18.21 -5.40
CA GLY A 250 -0.68 17.79 -4.03
C GLY A 250 0.03 16.47 -3.67
N PHE A 251 0.07 15.52 -4.61
CA PHE A 251 0.84 14.27 -4.39
C PHE A 251 2.33 14.56 -4.26
N ALA A 252 2.90 15.39 -5.14
CA ALA A 252 4.30 15.79 -5.05
C ALA A 252 4.61 16.46 -3.70
N ALA A 253 3.80 17.42 -3.29
CA ALA A 253 3.95 18.08 -1.99
C ALA A 253 3.86 17.11 -0.81
N ALA A 254 2.94 16.14 -0.85
CA ALA A 254 2.78 15.13 0.20
C ALA A 254 4.02 14.23 0.31
N LEU A 255 4.57 13.77 -0.82
CA LEU A 255 5.76 12.92 -0.82
C LEU A 255 7.00 13.66 -0.31
N GLU A 256 7.24 14.88 -0.80
CA GLU A 256 8.35 15.73 -0.33
C GLU A 256 8.26 16.01 1.18
N ARG A 257 7.05 16.32 1.66
CA ARG A 257 6.78 16.47 3.09
C ARG A 257 7.20 15.23 3.87
N ARG A 258 6.80 14.05 3.42
CA ARG A 258 7.14 12.78 4.08
C ARG A 258 8.65 12.53 4.06
N GLN A 259 9.33 12.84 2.97
CA GLN A 259 10.79 12.71 2.88
C GLN A 259 11.53 13.62 3.85
N ARG A 260 11.07 14.89 4.04
CA ARG A 260 11.63 15.78 5.06
C ARG A 260 11.49 15.16 6.45
N LEU A 261 10.31 14.69 6.82
CA LEU A 261 10.08 14.04 8.12
C LEU A 261 10.94 12.80 8.34
N LEU A 262 11.13 11.97 7.31
CA LEU A 262 12.01 10.80 7.36
C LEU A 262 13.49 11.18 7.51
N ALA A 263 13.91 12.33 7.00
CA ALA A 263 15.28 12.82 7.14
C ALA A 263 15.55 13.42 8.54
N GLU A 264 14.54 14.12 9.10
CA GLU A 264 14.65 14.81 10.39
C GLU A 264 14.48 13.87 11.59
N ALA A 265 13.57 12.90 11.49
CA ALA A 265 13.22 11.98 12.56
C ALA A 265 12.92 10.57 12.03
N PRO A 266 13.89 9.86 11.47
CA PRO A 266 13.67 8.60 10.77
C PRO A 266 13.11 7.49 11.67
N GLN A 267 13.34 7.54 12.97
CA GLN A 267 12.96 6.52 13.93
C GLN A 267 11.74 6.90 14.80
N ALA A 268 11.26 8.16 14.71
CA ALA A 268 10.23 8.66 15.62
C ALA A 268 8.94 7.80 15.59
N MET A 269 8.50 7.41 14.39
CA MET A 269 7.30 6.58 14.22
C MET A 269 7.50 5.17 14.77
N GLN A 270 8.67 4.57 14.55
CA GLN A 270 9.00 3.25 15.11
C GLN A 270 9.02 3.28 16.63
N GLN A 271 9.62 4.30 17.23
CA GLN A 271 9.68 4.46 18.69
C GLN A 271 8.28 4.62 19.29
N LEU A 272 7.43 5.44 18.65
CA LEU A 272 6.05 5.62 19.10
C LEU A 272 5.26 4.31 19.01
N ARG A 273 5.36 3.59 17.88
CA ARG A 273 4.75 2.28 17.66
C ARG A 273 5.26 1.24 18.68
N ASN A 274 6.57 1.18 18.92
CA ASN A 274 7.15 0.19 19.82
C ASN A 274 6.68 0.38 21.25
N ARG A 275 6.62 1.63 21.76
CA ARG A 275 6.07 1.93 23.08
C ARG A 275 4.63 1.44 23.24
N LEU A 276 3.78 1.69 22.25
CA LEU A 276 2.40 1.21 22.27
C LEU A 276 2.35 -0.33 22.19
N LEU A 277 3.15 -0.94 21.34
CA LEU A 277 3.18 -2.39 21.18
C LEU A 277 3.62 -3.10 22.47
N GLU A 278 4.66 -2.62 23.15
CA GLU A 278 5.11 -3.17 24.44
C GLU A 278 3.98 -3.17 25.46
N GLN A 279 3.27 -2.03 25.61
CA GLN A 279 2.12 -1.93 26.51
C GLN A 279 1.00 -2.92 26.16
N LEU A 280 0.73 -3.13 24.86
CA LEU A 280 -0.34 -4.02 24.40
C LEU A 280 0.03 -5.49 24.54
N LEU A 281 1.30 -5.86 24.39
CA LEU A 281 1.76 -7.23 24.56
C LEU A 281 1.83 -7.66 26.05
N ASP A 282 1.94 -6.70 26.96
CA ASP A 282 1.82 -6.95 28.41
C ASP A 282 0.36 -7.19 28.84
N CYS A 283 -0.62 -6.83 27.99
CA CYS A 283 -2.03 -7.03 28.25
C CYS A 283 -2.45 -8.49 27.93
N PRO A 284 -3.20 -9.18 28.82
CA PRO A 284 -3.65 -10.54 28.55
C PRO A 284 -4.62 -10.59 27.35
N GLY A 285 -4.51 -11.66 26.57
CA GLY A 285 -5.40 -11.91 25.43
C GLY A 285 -5.03 -11.18 24.14
N PHE A 286 -3.94 -10.43 24.10
CA PHE A 286 -3.41 -9.87 22.86
C PHE A 286 -2.12 -10.59 22.44
N SER A 287 -2.02 -10.94 21.16
CA SER A 287 -0.81 -11.53 20.59
C SER A 287 -0.51 -10.90 19.22
N LEU A 288 0.79 -10.69 18.96
CA LEU A 288 1.25 -10.09 17.71
C LEU A 288 1.01 -11.05 16.53
N SER A 289 0.56 -10.51 15.38
CA SER A 289 0.61 -11.21 14.10
C SER A 289 1.59 -10.50 13.15
N GLY A 290 2.27 -11.29 12.31
CA GLY A 290 3.38 -10.80 11.47
C GLY A 290 4.70 -10.64 12.24
N PRO A 291 5.77 -10.09 11.61
CA PRO A 291 7.11 -9.99 12.20
C PRO A 291 7.12 -9.17 13.50
N ASP A 292 7.91 -9.60 14.47
CA ASP A 292 8.10 -8.85 15.71
C ASP A 292 9.07 -7.69 15.50
N PRO A 293 8.58 -6.43 15.52
CA PRO A 293 9.42 -5.29 15.22
C PRO A 293 10.39 -4.91 16.36
N LEU A 294 10.24 -5.50 17.53
CA LEU A 294 11.19 -5.35 18.64
C LEU A 294 12.43 -6.22 18.42
N LYS A 295 12.29 -7.30 17.64
CA LYS A 295 13.39 -8.21 17.25
C LYS A 295 13.92 -7.95 15.84
N GLN A 296 13.01 -7.61 14.90
CA GLN A 296 13.30 -7.42 13.47
C GLN A 296 12.64 -6.10 12.98
N PRO A 297 13.21 -4.94 13.35
CA PRO A 297 12.58 -3.64 13.08
C PRO A 297 12.42 -3.35 11.58
N GLU A 298 13.28 -3.92 10.73
CA GLU A 298 13.26 -3.78 9.26
C GLU A 298 12.19 -4.65 8.58
N ALA A 299 11.67 -5.68 9.27
CA ALA A 299 10.69 -6.61 8.69
C ALA A 299 9.24 -6.14 8.80
N ARG A 300 9.00 -4.98 9.46
CA ARG A 300 7.64 -4.42 9.64
C ARG A 300 7.58 -2.93 9.30
N LEU A 301 6.46 -2.52 8.72
CA LEU A 301 6.12 -1.10 8.51
C LEU A 301 6.23 -0.30 9.82
N PRO A 302 6.86 0.89 9.82
CA PRO A 302 7.23 1.60 11.04
C PRO A 302 6.03 2.06 11.89
N HIS A 303 4.87 2.21 11.28
CA HIS A 303 3.65 2.78 11.88
C HIS A 303 2.59 1.73 12.24
N HIS A 304 2.88 0.43 12.09
CA HIS A 304 1.87 -0.61 11.99
C HIS A 304 1.94 -1.61 13.15
N ILE A 305 0.79 -1.90 13.77
CA ILE A 305 0.57 -2.95 14.76
C ILE A 305 -0.58 -3.83 14.26
N SER A 306 -0.40 -5.14 14.31
CA SER A 306 -1.44 -6.13 14.03
C SER A 306 -1.50 -7.12 15.19
N LEU A 307 -2.68 -7.31 15.76
CA LEU A 307 -2.88 -8.16 16.93
C LEU A 307 -4.02 -9.14 16.66
N LEU A 308 -3.91 -10.34 17.24
CA LEU A 308 -5.01 -11.27 17.42
C LEU A 308 -5.56 -11.10 18.83
N VAL A 309 -6.88 -11.16 18.99
CA VAL A 309 -7.55 -10.94 20.27
C VAL A 309 -8.23 -12.22 20.74
N ARG A 310 -8.04 -12.55 22.02
CA ARG A 310 -8.64 -13.72 22.68
C ARG A 310 -9.33 -13.33 23.97
N SER A 311 -10.39 -14.08 24.33
CA SER A 311 -11.09 -13.99 25.61
C SER A 311 -10.22 -14.49 26.78
N ASP A 312 -10.70 -14.37 28.01
CA ASP A 312 -10.05 -14.94 29.19
C ASP A 312 -10.00 -16.48 29.16
N ALA A 313 -10.95 -17.13 28.47
CA ALA A 313 -10.94 -18.56 28.21
C ALA A 313 -9.98 -18.97 27.06
N GLY A 314 -9.29 -18.02 26.41
CA GLY A 314 -8.39 -18.27 25.30
C GLY A 314 -9.06 -18.36 23.93
N GLU A 315 -10.39 -18.20 23.83
CA GLU A 315 -11.13 -18.27 22.59
C GLU A 315 -10.94 -17.01 21.74
N PRO A 316 -10.75 -17.10 20.42
CA PRO A 316 -10.63 -15.94 19.54
C PRO A 316 -11.88 -15.04 19.58
N LEU A 317 -11.69 -13.75 19.79
CA LEU A 317 -12.76 -12.74 19.77
C LEU A 317 -12.84 -12.07 18.39
N PRO A 318 -14.05 -11.83 17.84
CA PRO A 318 -14.20 -11.22 16.53
C PRO A 318 -13.59 -9.81 16.46
N GLY A 319 -12.59 -9.60 15.59
CA GLY A 319 -11.93 -8.30 15.42
C GLY A 319 -12.90 -7.19 15.01
N ARG A 320 -13.97 -7.50 14.27
CA ARG A 320 -15.03 -6.52 13.94
C ARG A 320 -15.79 -6.02 15.16
N ALA A 321 -16.05 -6.90 16.12
CA ALA A 321 -16.68 -6.51 17.38
C ALA A 321 -15.77 -5.61 18.20
N MET A 322 -14.46 -5.92 18.26
CA MET A 322 -13.45 -5.06 18.89
C MET A 322 -13.44 -3.66 18.27
N VAL A 323 -13.46 -3.55 16.95
CA VAL A 323 -13.52 -2.25 16.25
C VAL A 323 -14.75 -1.45 16.64
N GLN A 324 -15.92 -2.10 16.74
CA GLN A 324 -17.17 -1.43 17.14
C GLN A 324 -17.11 -0.94 18.59
N GLN A 325 -16.60 -1.73 19.51
CA GLN A 325 -16.48 -1.35 20.93
C GLN A 325 -15.48 -0.20 21.09
N LEU A 326 -14.36 -0.22 20.40
CA LEU A 326 -13.37 0.87 20.45
C LEU A 326 -13.91 2.17 19.84
N TRP A 327 -14.69 2.07 18.76
CA TRP A 327 -15.34 3.25 18.19
C TRP A 327 -16.30 3.92 19.19
N ASN A 328 -17.05 3.14 19.99
CA ASN A 328 -17.92 3.66 21.06
C ASN A 328 -17.11 4.39 22.15
N GLN A 329 -15.84 4.09 22.29
CA GLN A 329 -14.91 4.74 23.24
C GLN A 329 -14.07 5.87 22.58
N GLY A 330 -14.34 6.21 21.31
CA GLY A 330 -13.67 7.28 20.57
C GLY A 330 -12.39 6.88 19.84
N PHE A 331 -12.08 5.59 19.72
CA PHE A 331 -10.90 5.10 19.00
C PHE A 331 -11.29 4.41 17.70
N ALA A 332 -10.82 4.94 16.57
CA ALA A 332 -11.00 4.37 15.25
C ALA A 332 -9.78 3.51 14.90
N ILE A 333 -9.96 2.20 14.92
CA ILE A 333 -9.01 1.19 14.44
C ILE A 333 -9.63 0.38 13.31
N SER A 334 -8.92 -0.58 12.72
CA SER A 334 -9.44 -1.46 11.70
C SER A 334 -9.38 -2.93 12.13
N SER A 335 -10.29 -3.76 11.63
CA SER A 335 -10.09 -5.21 11.63
C SER A 335 -9.28 -5.62 10.40
N GLY A 336 -8.49 -6.70 10.49
CA GLY A 336 -7.69 -7.21 9.37
C GLY A 336 -8.50 -7.44 8.09
N SER A 337 -9.81 -7.67 8.21
CA SER A 337 -10.75 -7.93 7.11
C SER A 337 -11.57 -6.70 6.67
N ALA A 338 -11.09 -5.47 6.86
CA ALA A 338 -11.82 -4.23 6.53
C ALA A 338 -12.27 -4.14 5.05
N CYS A 339 -11.53 -4.75 4.14
CA CYS A 339 -11.94 -4.93 2.75
C CYS A 339 -12.56 -6.32 2.58
N ARG A 340 -13.89 -6.43 2.64
CA ARG A 340 -14.78 -7.51 2.16
C ARG A 340 -14.12 -8.78 1.57
N SER A 341 -13.23 -9.41 2.25
CA SER A 341 -12.73 -10.71 1.84
C SER A 341 -13.52 -11.78 2.58
N LEU A 342 -14.25 -12.59 1.87
CA LEU A 342 -15.07 -13.71 2.36
C LEU A 342 -16.19 -13.26 3.31
N GLY A 343 -17.43 -13.50 3.00
CA GLY A 343 -18.64 -13.01 3.70
C GLY A 343 -18.77 -13.36 5.19
N ASP A 344 -17.81 -14.09 5.75
CA ASP A 344 -17.73 -14.55 7.14
C ASP A 344 -16.78 -13.74 8.06
N GLY A 345 -16.17 -12.67 7.56
CA GLY A 345 -15.31 -11.80 8.36
C GLY A 345 -13.86 -12.24 8.55
N ARG A 346 -13.44 -13.36 7.94
CA ARG A 346 -12.04 -13.84 8.01
C ARG A 346 -11.10 -12.99 7.18
N SER A 347 -9.87 -12.80 7.68
CA SER A 347 -8.78 -12.23 6.91
C SER A 347 -8.18 -13.29 5.97
N ALA A 348 -8.17 -13.01 4.67
CA ALA A 348 -7.49 -13.86 3.70
C ALA A 348 -5.97 -13.87 3.93
N VAL A 349 -5.41 -12.76 4.42
CA VAL A 349 -3.98 -12.62 4.74
C VAL A 349 -3.61 -13.51 5.91
N LEU A 350 -4.32 -13.44 7.04
CA LEU A 350 -4.06 -14.30 8.19
C LEU A 350 -4.28 -15.79 7.86
N SER A 351 -5.30 -16.10 7.05
CA SER A 351 -5.51 -17.47 6.56
C SER A 351 -4.34 -17.96 5.69
N ALA A 352 -3.78 -17.11 4.82
CA ALA A 352 -2.60 -17.45 4.01
C ALA A 352 -1.33 -17.64 4.86
N MET A 353 -1.25 -16.99 6.04
CA MET A 353 -0.18 -17.15 7.02
C MET A 353 -0.34 -18.42 7.87
N GLY A 354 -1.41 -19.21 7.69
CA GLY A 354 -1.62 -20.48 8.38
C GLY A 354 -2.50 -20.40 9.64
N TYR A 355 -3.13 -19.25 9.92
CA TYR A 355 -4.09 -19.15 11.03
C TYR A 355 -5.40 -19.86 10.68
N ASP A 356 -6.00 -20.53 11.68
CA ASP A 356 -7.33 -21.11 11.56
C ASP A 356 -8.42 -20.03 11.37
N ALA A 357 -9.63 -20.44 10.99
CA ALA A 357 -10.70 -19.54 10.64
C ALA A 357 -11.08 -18.56 11.77
N ALA A 358 -11.12 -19.03 13.02
CA ALA A 358 -11.49 -18.22 14.18
C ALA A 358 -10.40 -17.21 14.52
N SER A 359 -9.14 -17.64 14.54
CA SER A 359 -7.97 -16.77 14.72
C SER A 359 -7.86 -15.73 13.59
N ALA A 360 -8.10 -16.12 12.34
CA ALA A 360 -8.10 -15.20 11.21
C ALA A 360 -9.21 -14.13 11.26
N ALA A 361 -10.30 -14.41 11.99
CA ALA A 361 -11.40 -13.46 12.22
C ALA A 361 -11.14 -12.54 13.43
N SER A 362 -10.17 -12.86 14.30
CA SER A 362 -9.86 -12.11 15.53
C SER A 362 -8.85 -10.95 15.32
N GLY A 363 -8.35 -10.79 14.11
CA GLY A 363 -7.35 -9.78 13.80
C GLY A 363 -7.85 -8.35 13.94
N ILE A 364 -7.07 -7.50 14.62
CA ILE A 364 -7.23 -6.05 14.65
C ILE A 364 -5.95 -5.38 14.17
N ARG A 365 -6.10 -4.20 13.58
CA ARG A 365 -4.98 -3.39 13.10
C ARG A 365 -5.04 -1.99 13.69
N ILE A 366 -3.93 -1.55 14.26
CA ILE A 366 -3.70 -0.19 14.73
C ILE A 366 -2.60 0.39 13.85
N SER A 367 -2.82 1.55 13.25
CA SER A 367 -1.81 2.21 12.41
C SER A 367 -1.72 3.69 12.71
N LEU A 368 -0.52 4.13 13.05
CA LEU A 368 -0.20 5.49 13.46
C LEU A 368 -0.01 6.38 12.24
N GLY A 369 -0.37 7.65 12.37
CA GLY A 369 0.00 8.70 11.43
C GLY A 369 1.05 9.64 12.04
N ASP A 370 1.68 10.45 11.19
CA ASP A 370 2.69 11.43 11.60
C ASP A 370 2.14 12.63 12.40
N TRP A 371 0.84 12.63 12.66
CA TRP A 371 0.15 13.57 13.56
C TRP A 371 0.08 13.07 14.99
N HIS A 372 0.33 11.78 15.25
CA HIS A 372 0.27 11.24 16.60
C HIS A 372 1.46 11.66 17.45
N GLN A 373 1.17 12.00 18.68
CA GLN A 373 2.14 12.29 19.74
C GLN A 373 1.99 11.24 20.86
N PRO A 374 2.95 11.09 21.77
CA PRO A 374 2.84 10.15 22.88
C PRO A 374 1.55 10.32 23.71
N ALA A 375 1.06 11.54 23.87
CA ALA A 375 -0.18 11.84 24.58
C ALA A 375 -1.43 11.24 23.92
N ASP A 376 -1.42 11.07 22.59
CA ASP A 376 -2.57 10.53 21.85
C ASP A 376 -2.74 9.02 22.06
N LEU A 377 -1.70 8.32 22.55
CA LEU A 377 -1.74 6.90 22.85
C LEU A 377 -2.33 6.59 24.22
N ILE A 378 -2.44 7.61 25.10
CA ILE A 378 -2.99 7.46 26.46
C ILE A 378 -4.45 7.04 26.36
N GLY A 379 -4.83 6.00 27.10
CA GLY A 379 -6.20 5.48 27.16
C GLY A 379 -6.51 4.41 26.08
N LEU A 380 -5.69 4.25 25.04
CA LEU A 380 -5.93 3.21 24.04
C LEU A 380 -5.72 1.79 24.59
N PRO A 381 -4.67 1.48 25.38
CA PRO A 381 -4.54 0.17 26.02
C PRO A 381 -5.70 -0.17 26.95
N GLU A 382 -6.13 0.78 27.78
CA GLU A 382 -7.28 0.62 28.69
C GLU A 382 -8.58 0.40 27.92
N ALA A 383 -8.80 1.13 26.82
CA ALA A 383 -9.97 0.97 25.96
C ALA A 383 -9.99 -0.41 25.28
N LEU A 384 -8.82 -0.92 24.85
CA LEU A 384 -8.67 -2.25 24.28
C LEU A 384 -9.00 -3.35 25.31
N LEU A 385 -8.52 -3.21 26.55
CA LEU A 385 -8.83 -4.13 27.65
C LEU A 385 -10.31 -4.12 28.00
N ALA A 386 -10.94 -2.94 28.09
CA ALA A 386 -12.36 -2.81 28.36
C ALA A 386 -13.22 -3.45 27.25
N ALA A 387 -12.91 -3.15 25.99
CA ALA A 387 -13.60 -3.74 24.84
C ALA A 387 -13.47 -5.28 24.81
N ARG A 388 -12.29 -5.79 25.13
CA ARG A 388 -12.03 -7.23 25.24
C ARG A 388 -12.85 -7.86 26.38
N ALA A 389 -12.89 -7.24 27.55
CA ALA A 389 -13.64 -7.74 28.71
C ALA A 389 -15.15 -7.80 28.40
N GLU A 390 -15.72 -6.77 27.80
CA GLU A 390 -17.13 -6.76 27.37
C GLU A 390 -17.47 -7.89 26.38
N LEU A 391 -16.56 -8.23 25.49
CA LEU A 391 -16.77 -9.30 24.50
C LEU A 391 -16.47 -10.70 25.07
N SER A 392 -15.82 -10.80 26.22
CA SER A 392 -15.52 -12.05 26.92
C SER A 392 -16.64 -12.48 27.89
N ALA A 393 -17.53 -11.53 28.26
CA ALA A 393 -18.68 -11.76 29.16
C ALA A 393 -19.84 -12.42 28.44
#